data_a6249880366fa37f5ca3328c88126214
#
_entry.id   a6249880366fa37f5ca3328c88126214
#
_cell.length_a   1.000
_cell.length_b   1.000
_cell.length_c   1.000
_cell.angle_alpha   90.00
_cell.angle_beta   90.00
_cell.angle_gamma   90.00
#
_symmetry.space_group_name_H-M   'P 1'
#
loop_
_entity.id
_entity.type
_entity.pdbx_description
1 polymer ?
#
loop_
_entity_poly.entity_id
_entity_poly.type
_entity_poly.pdbx_seq_one_letter_code
_entity_poly.pdbx_strand_id
1 'polypeptide(L)'
;MKIKPMAMIAALLWAAVPMANASVQVGFSPEGSARGLVLDTIHHARHTIDMMAYSFQSADIVQALVDAEKRGVVVRAVIDKKRNQGKVSQKAIAFATANGIDIRLDDHYHLQHDKTMIIDGDTLETGSFNFAKSAEFANSENVLVIRGEPGVVAQYQAHFDSRWNIAHQHD
;
A
#
# COMPACT_ATOMS: atom_id res chain seq x y z
N MET A 1 62.95 -36.09 -6.47
CA MET A 1 61.90 -35.39 -7.24
C MET A 1 61.01 -34.65 -6.23
N LYS A 2 61.14 -33.32 -6.11
CA LYS A 2 60.44 -32.53 -5.12
C LYS A 2 59.20 -31.92 -5.78
N ILE A 3 58.00 -32.30 -5.34
CA ILE A 3 56.71 -31.79 -5.80
C ILE A 3 56.44 -30.50 -5.03
N LYS A 4 56.32 -29.38 -5.76
CA LYS A 4 55.96 -28.09 -5.19
C LYS A 4 54.41 -28.02 -5.03
N PRO A 5 53.85 -27.55 -3.89
CA PRO A 5 52.43 -27.36 -3.76
C PRO A 5 52.00 -26.14 -4.59
N MET A 6 50.99 -26.37 -5.43
CA MET A 6 50.31 -25.34 -6.19
C MET A 6 49.22 -24.70 -5.30
N ALA A 7 49.44 -23.44 -4.89
CA ALA A 7 48.44 -22.71 -4.11
C ALA A 7 47.30 -22.30 -5.02
N MET A 8 46.12 -22.83 -4.75
CA MET A 8 44.87 -22.45 -5.42
C MET A 8 44.31 -21.20 -4.73
N ILE A 9 44.42 -20.04 -5.39
CA ILE A 9 43.83 -18.79 -4.93
C ILE A 9 42.35 -18.84 -5.32
N ALA A 10 41.48 -19.01 -4.33
CA ALA A 10 40.02 -18.85 -4.51
C ALA A 10 39.68 -17.35 -4.55
N ALA A 11 39.36 -16.84 -5.74
CA ALA A 11 38.84 -15.50 -5.89
C ALA A 11 37.38 -15.45 -5.40
N LEU A 12 37.13 -14.83 -4.25
CA LEU A 12 35.78 -14.49 -3.82
C LEU A 12 35.26 -13.36 -4.71
N LEU A 13 34.35 -13.68 -5.63
CA LEU A 13 33.54 -12.72 -6.36
C LEU A 13 32.51 -12.13 -5.40
N TRP A 14 32.76 -10.97 -4.88
CA TRP A 14 31.76 -10.16 -4.16
C TRP A 14 30.79 -9.60 -5.19
N ALA A 15 29.61 -10.19 -5.31
CA ALA A 15 28.51 -9.61 -6.10
C ALA A 15 28.05 -8.33 -5.38
N ALA A 16 28.31 -7.18 -5.99
CA ALA A 16 27.75 -5.92 -5.53
C ALA A 16 26.21 -6.00 -5.71
N VAL A 17 25.49 -6.11 -4.60
CA VAL A 17 24.03 -5.97 -4.60
C VAL A 17 23.75 -4.49 -4.92
N PRO A 18 23.01 -4.18 -5.98
CA PRO A 18 22.64 -2.79 -6.26
C PRO A 18 21.83 -2.27 -5.08
N MET A 19 22.36 -1.29 -4.35
CA MET A 19 21.57 -0.58 -3.34
C MET A 19 20.53 0.24 -4.09
N ALA A 20 19.26 -0.12 -3.95
CA ALA A 20 18.16 0.72 -4.40
C ALA A 20 18.29 2.06 -3.65
N ASN A 21 18.40 3.16 -4.38
CA ASN A 21 18.42 4.47 -3.76
C ASN A 21 17.06 4.74 -3.11
N ALA A 22 17.07 5.04 -1.82
CA ALA A 22 15.89 5.51 -1.12
C ALA A 22 15.33 6.76 -1.80
N SER A 23 14.04 6.81 -2.02
CA SER A 23 13.37 7.98 -2.59
C SER A 23 12.08 8.28 -1.86
N VAL A 24 11.81 9.58 -1.70
CA VAL A 24 10.57 10.09 -1.12
C VAL A 24 9.92 11.06 -2.10
N GLN A 25 8.66 10.79 -2.45
CA GLN A 25 7.84 11.71 -3.23
C GLN A 25 6.75 12.28 -2.33
N VAL A 26 6.40 13.54 -2.56
CA VAL A 26 5.38 14.25 -1.77
C VAL A 26 4.30 14.78 -2.70
N GLY A 27 3.04 14.61 -2.30
CA GLY A 27 1.89 15.18 -3.00
C GLY A 27 0.99 15.94 -2.02
N PHE A 28 0.28 16.93 -2.55
CA PHE A 28 -0.65 17.75 -1.79
C PHE A 28 -2.01 17.84 -2.48
N SER A 29 -3.07 18.08 -1.71
CA SER A 29 -4.39 18.42 -2.21
C SER A 29 -4.89 19.73 -1.54
N PRO A 30 -5.78 20.48 -2.19
CA PRO A 30 -6.57 20.11 -3.40
C PRO A 30 -5.82 20.35 -4.74
N GLU A 31 -4.52 20.64 -4.74
CA GLU A 31 -3.73 20.99 -5.94
C GLU A 31 -3.59 19.80 -6.93
N GLY A 32 -4.03 18.61 -6.54
CA GLY A 32 -4.12 17.42 -7.39
C GLY A 32 -2.91 16.50 -7.35
N SER A 33 -1.77 16.92 -6.81
CA SER A 33 -0.57 16.08 -6.78
C SER A 33 -0.70 14.89 -5.82
N ALA A 34 -1.41 15.04 -4.68
CA ALA A 34 -1.69 13.93 -3.76
C ALA A 34 -2.48 12.80 -4.46
N ARG A 35 -3.61 13.15 -5.09
CA ARG A 35 -4.43 12.18 -5.83
C ARG A 35 -3.63 11.51 -6.96
N GLY A 36 -2.90 12.32 -7.73
CA GLY A 36 -2.05 11.80 -8.81
C GLY A 36 -1.04 10.79 -8.30
N LEU A 37 -0.36 11.07 -7.20
CA LEU A 37 0.64 10.21 -6.60
C LEU A 37 0.05 8.91 -6.05
N VAL A 38 -1.14 8.95 -5.42
CA VAL A 38 -1.88 7.75 -4.97
C VAL A 38 -2.23 6.85 -6.16
N LEU A 39 -2.83 7.40 -7.22
CA LEU A 39 -3.22 6.65 -8.41
C LEU A 39 -2.00 6.06 -9.13
N ASP A 40 -0.94 6.84 -9.29
CA ASP A 40 0.31 6.40 -9.90
C ASP A 40 0.90 5.20 -9.14
N THR A 41 0.90 5.27 -7.81
CA THR A 41 1.41 4.19 -6.95
C THR A 41 0.61 2.90 -7.13
N ILE A 42 -0.73 2.97 -7.20
CA ILE A 42 -1.59 1.81 -7.48
C ILE A 42 -1.36 1.26 -8.89
N HIS A 43 -1.21 2.13 -9.90
CA HIS A 43 -1.00 1.70 -11.28
C HIS A 43 0.33 0.94 -11.48
N HIS A 44 1.35 1.24 -10.68
CA HIS A 44 2.66 0.59 -10.76
C HIS A 44 2.77 -0.69 -9.93
N ALA A 45 1.75 -1.03 -9.14
CA ALA A 45 1.71 -2.30 -8.39
C ALA A 45 1.76 -3.51 -9.33
N ARG A 46 2.56 -4.51 -8.96
CA ARG A 46 2.81 -5.73 -9.77
C ARG A 46 2.39 -7.03 -9.08
N HIS A 47 2.41 -7.06 -7.75
CA HIS A 47 2.19 -8.29 -6.99
C HIS A 47 1.14 -8.12 -5.89
N THR A 48 1.28 -7.10 -5.04
CA THR A 48 0.42 -6.92 -3.85
C THR A 48 0.13 -5.46 -3.57
N ILE A 49 -1.07 -5.20 -3.03
CA ILE A 49 -1.44 -3.95 -2.38
C ILE A 49 -2.11 -4.29 -1.05
N ASP A 50 -1.49 -3.91 0.07
CA ASP A 50 -2.05 -4.00 1.41
C ASP A 50 -2.45 -2.61 1.90
N MET A 51 -3.74 -2.37 2.01
CA MET A 51 -4.31 -1.04 2.30
C MET A 51 -4.92 -0.98 3.69
N MET A 52 -4.68 0.12 4.41
CA MET A 52 -5.44 0.50 5.59
C MET A 52 -6.14 1.84 5.34
N ALA A 53 -7.46 1.89 5.54
CA ALA A 53 -8.25 3.06 5.19
C ALA A 53 -9.28 3.44 6.26
N TYR A 54 -9.22 4.68 6.75
CA TYR A 54 -10.30 5.23 7.53
C TYR A 54 -11.56 5.42 6.68
N SER A 55 -11.45 6.09 5.52
CA SER A 55 -12.57 6.33 4.60
C SER A 55 -12.28 5.67 3.25
N PHE A 56 -13.18 4.82 2.78
CA PHE A 56 -13.08 4.07 1.52
C PHE A 56 -14.27 4.40 0.63
N GLN A 57 -14.15 5.44 -0.21
CA GLN A 57 -15.28 5.94 -1.00
C GLN A 57 -14.90 6.73 -2.26
N SER A 58 -13.60 6.89 -2.55
CA SER A 58 -13.17 7.55 -3.79
C SER A 58 -13.34 6.60 -4.97
N ALA A 59 -14.19 6.97 -5.93
CA ALA A 59 -14.56 6.09 -7.04
C ALA A 59 -13.38 5.75 -7.95
N ASP A 60 -12.49 6.69 -8.21
CA ASP A 60 -11.33 6.51 -9.08
C ASP A 60 -10.22 5.68 -8.41
N ILE A 61 -9.99 5.89 -7.11
CA ILE A 61 -9.05 5.05 -6.34
C ILE A 61 -9.56 3.62 -6.25
N VAL A 62 -10.85 3.43 -5.95
CA VAL A 62 -11.46 2.09 -5.92
C VAL A 62 -11.40 1.42 -7.30
N GLN A 63 -11.64 2.18 -8.38
CA GLN A 63 -11.50 1.66 -9.73
C GLN A 63 -10.05 1.26 -10.03
N ALA A 64 -9.06 2.07 -9.63
CA ALA A 64 -7.65 1.76 -9.83
C ALA A 64 -7.22 0.48 -9.08
N LEU A 65 -7.73 0.27 -7.85
CA LEU A 65 -7.52 -0.97 -7.08
C LEU A 65 -8.14 -2.18 -7.78
N VAL A 66 -9.37 -2.05 -8.29
CA VAL A 66 -10.04 -3.11 -9.07
C VAL A 66 -9.27 -3.41 -10.36
N ASP A 67 -8.74 -2.40 -11.02
CA ASP A 67 -7.93 -2.59 -12.23
C ASP A 67 -6.58 -3.25 -11.91
N ALA A 68 -6.01 -2.99 -10.73
CA ALA A 68 -4.83 -3.72 -10.24
C ALA A 68 -5.16 -5.20 -9.99
N GLU A 69 -6.27 -5.53 -9.32
CA GLU A 69 -6.74 -6.89 -9.11
C GLU A 69 -6.93 -7.63 -10.45
N LYS A 70 -7.55 -6.99 -11.44
CA LYS A 70 -7.70 -7.56 -12.80
C LYS A 70 -6.39 -7.80 -13.53
N ARG A 71 -5.32 -7.09 -13.16
CA ARG A 71 -3.96 -7.35 -13.68
C ARG A 71 -3.26 -8.52 -12.96
N GLY A 72 -3.88 -9.10 -11.93
CA GLY A 72 -3.32 -10.20 -11.13
C GLY A 72 -2.58 -9.73 -9.88
N VAL A 73 -2.71 -8.45 -9.49
CA VAL A 73 -2.22 -7.93 -8.22
C VAL A 73 -3.18 -8.37 -7.11
N VAL A 74 -2.69 -8.98 -6.04
CA VAL A 74 -3.49 -9.33 -4.87
C VAL A 74 -3.76 -8.07 -4.05
N VAL A 75 -5.03 -7.67 -3.94
CA VAL A 75 -5.41 -6.45 -3.19
C VAL A 75 -6.17 -6.84 -1.92
N ARG A 76 -5.65 -6.40 -0.76
CA ARG A 76 -6.28 -6.57 0.54
C ARG A 76 -6.49 -5.21 1.20
N ALA A 77 -7.63 -5.02 1.87
CA ALA A 77 -7.92 -3.77 2.56
C ALA A 77 -8.52 -3.99 3.95
N VAL A 78 -7.96 -3.32 4.97
CA VAL A 78 -8.59 -3.16 6.29
C VAL A 78 -9.17 -1.76 6.36
N ILE A 79 -10.49 -1.65 6.59
CA ILE A 79 -11.17 -0.36 6.62
C ILE A 79 -11.98 -0.18 7.91
N ASP A 80 -12.11 1.07 8.35
CA ASP A 80 -12.95 1.40 9.53
C ASP A 80 -14.42 1.04 9.27
N LYS A 81 -14.99 0.17 10.10
CA LYS A 81 -16.38 -0.30 9.96
C LYS A 81 -17.38 0.84 10.12
N LYS A 82 -17.21 1.63 11.18
CA LYS A 82 -18.16 2.68 11.55
C LYS A 82 -18.17 3.82 10.54
N ARG A 83 -17.00 4.23 10.05
CA ARG A 83 -16.85 5.30 9.06
C ARG A 83 -17.47 4.95 7.72
N ASN A 84 -17.46 3.69 7.35
CA ASN A 84 -17.85 3.21 6.02
C ASN A 84 -19.28 2.68 5.93
N GLN A 85 -20.17 3.00 6.87
CA GLN A 85 -21.59 2.62 6.83
C GLN A 85 -22.45 3.43 5.83
N GLY A 86 -21.96 4.57 5.37
CA GLY A 86 -22.68 5.43 4.44
C GLY A 86 -22.85 4.83 3.05
N LYS A 87 -23.92 5.21 2.35
CA LYS A 87 -24.29 4.66 1.03
C LYS A 87 -23.16 4.71 -0.01
N VAL A 88 -22.32 5.74 0.02
CA VAL A 88 -21.19 5.91 -0.94
C VAL A 88 -20.12 4.85 -0.65
N SER A 89 -19.71 4.72 0.62
CA SER A 89 -18.73 3.70 1.02
C SER A 89 -19.27 2.29 0.79
N GLN A 90 -20.53 2.01 1.11
CA GLN A 90 -21.12 0.69 0.89
C GLN A 90 -21.14 0.30 -0.60
N LYS A 91 -21.42 1.24 -1.50
CA LYS A 91 -21.30 1.00 -2.95
C LYS A 91 -19.85 0.73 -3.37
N ALA A 92 -18.90 1.47 -2.82
CA ALA A 92 -17.48 1.30 -3.12
C ALA A 92 -16.98 -0.08 -2.65
N ILE A 93 -17.36 -0.49 -1.43
CA ILE A 93 -17.03 -1.79 -0.84
C ILE A 93 -17.64 -2.92 -1.69
N ALA A 94 -18.95 -2.86 -1.95
CA ALA A 94 -19.62 -3.87 -2.76
C ALA A 94 -19.01 -4.02 -4.17
N PHE A 95 -18.65 -2.90 -4.79
CA PHE A 95 -17.98 -2.92 -6.09
C PHE A 95 -16.59 -3.55 -6.01
N ALA A 96 -15.79 -3.18 -5.02
CA ALA A 96 -14.44 -3.71 -4.83
C ALA A 96 -14.47 -5.22 -4.54
N THR A 97 -15.32 -5.67 -3.61
CA THR A 97 -15.48 -7.08 -3.23
C THR A 97 -15.99 -7.93 -4.40
N ALA A 98 -16.99 -7.43 -5.17
CA ALA A 98 -17.48 -8.12 -6.36
C ALA A 98 -16.43 -8.28 -7.47
N ASN A 99 -15.32 -7.52 -7.41
CA ASN A 99 -14.20 -7.61 -8.35
C ASN A 99 -12.94 -8.26 -7.74
N GLY A 100 -13.07 -8.97 -6.62
CA GLY A 100 -12.01 -9.83 -6.09
C GLY A 100 -11.17 -9.23 -4.95
N ILE A 101 -11.38 -7.96 -4.59
CA ILE A 101 -10.63 -7.33 -3.48
C ILE A 101 -11.09 -7.92 -2.15
N ASP A 102 -10.15 -8.43 -1.34
CA ASP A 102 -10.44 -8.94 0.01
C ASP A 102 -10.49 -7.75 1.00
N ILE A 103 -11.70 -7.46 1.48
CA ILE A 103 -11.96 -6.35 2.41
C ILE A 103 -12.34 -6.87 3.77
N ARG A 104 -11.66 -6.38 4.81
CA ARG A 104 -12.01 -6.61 6.20
C ARG A 104 -12.42 -5.32 6.90
N LEU A 105 -13.41 -5.43 7.77
CA LEU A 105 -13.94 -4.33 8.57
C LEU A 105 -13.34 -4.36 9.97
N ASP A 106 -12.72 -3.25 10.39
CA ASP A 106 -12.19 -3.09 11.74
C ASP A 106 -13.16 -2.27 12.60
N ASP A 107 -13.63 -2.85 13.69
CA ASP A 107 -14.38 -2.21 14.78
C ASP A 107 -13.72 -2.45 16.15
N HIS A 108 -12.52 -3.01 16.17
CA HIS A 108 -11.74 -3.23 17.39
C HIS A 108 -11.27 -1.92 18.01
N TYR A 109 -10.79 -1.00 17.17
CA TYR A 109 -10.35 0.33 17.60
C TYR A 109 -11.51 1.33 17.62
N HIS A 110 -11.38 2.40 18.41
CA HIS A 110 -12.33 3.51 18.34
C HIS A 110 -12.45 4.07 16.92
N LEU A 111 -11.34 4.18 16.23
CA LEU A 111 -11.21 4.49 14.81
C LEU A 111 -10.03 3.70 14.24
N GLN A 112 -10.23 2.97 13.15
CA GLN A 112 -9.14 2.53 12.28
C GLN A 112 -8.78 3.72 11.38
N HIS A 113 -7.85 4.57 11.85
CA HIS A 113 -7.64 5.90 11.27
C HIS A 113 -6.42 5.98 10.33
N ASP A 114 -5.82 4.85 9.98
CA ASP A 114 -4.71 4.81 9.04
C ASP A 114 -5.18 5.18 7.62
N LYS A 115 -4.27 5.72 6.84
CA LYS A 115 -4.39 6.00 5.41
C LYS A 115 -3.06 5.62 4.79
N THR A 116 -2.95 4.35 4.45
CA THR A 116 -1.68 3.78 3.98
C THR A 116 -1.89 2.69 2.97
N MET A 117 -0.94 2.52 2.08
CA MET A 117 -0.80 1.35 1.21
C MET A 117 0.63 0.86 1.25
N ILE A 118 0.80 -0.46 1.39
CA ILE A 118 2.07 -1.13 1.17
C ILE A 118 1.95 -1.84 -0.18
N ILE A 119 2.84 -1.49 -1.11
CA ILE A 119 2.82 -2.00 -2.47
C ILE A 119 4.07 -2.85 -2.69
N ASP A 120 3.85 -4.09 -3.16
CA ASP A 120 4.89 -5.05 -3.54
C ASP A 120 5.93 -5.34 -2.43
N GLY A 121 5.64 -4.98 -1.18
CA GLY A 121 6.54 -5.13 -0.04
C GLY A 121 7.79 -4.22 -0.07
N ASP A 122 7.84 -3.24 -0.95
CA ASP A 122 8.99 -2.34 -1.14
C ASP A 122 8.63 -0.85 -1.19
N THR A 123 7.36 -0.52 -1.36
CA THR A 123 6.86 0.85 -1.47
C THR A 123 5.79 1.10 -0.42
N LEU A 124 5.90 2.22 0.30
CA LEU A 124 4.92 2.70 1.25
C LEU A 124 4.30 4.00 0.76
N GLU A 125 2.98 4.05 0.68
CA GLU A 125 2.19 5.29 0.58
C GLU A 125 1.58 5.58 1.94
N THR A 126 1.68 6.83 2.44
CA THR A 126 1.08 7.27 3.69
C THR A 126 0.87 8.78 3.74
N GLY A 127 0.04 9.25 4.67
CA GLY A 127 -0.22 10.68 4.86
C GLY A 127 -1.52 10.97 5.60
N SER A 128 -2.03 12.17 5.39
CA SER A 128 -3.34 12.58 5.94
C SER A 128 -4.50 12.27 4.98
N PHE A 129 -4.20 11.92 3.72
CA PHE A 129 -5.14 11.81 2.61
C PHE A 129 -6.11 10.64 2.79
N ASN A 130 -7.36 10.90 3.13
CA ASN A 130 -8.41 9.90 3.11
C ASN A 130 -8.75 9.50 1.67
N PHE A 131 -9.02 8.21 1.42
CA PHE A 131 -9.43 7.74 0.10
C PHE A 131 -10.91 8.11 -0.17
N ALA A 132 -11.12 9.42 -0.29
CA ALA A 132 -12.43 10.06 -0.36
C ALA A 132 -12.38 11.33 -1.21
N LYS A 133 -13.47 11.63 -1.91
CA LYS A 133 -13.59 12.81 -2.79
C LYS A 133 -13.25 14.14 -2.11
N SER A 134 -13.58 14.29 -0.83
CA SER A 134 -13.22 15.51 -0.08
C SER A 134 -11.72 15.69 0.09
N ALA A 135 -10.98 14.61 0.28
CA ALA A 135 -9.52 14.65 0.37
C ALA A 135 -8.88 15.04 -0.98
N GLU A 136 -9.49 14.59 -2.09
CA GLU A 136 -8.98 14.89 -3.43
C GLU A 136 -9.13 16.37 -3.83
N PHE A 137 -10.29 16.99 -3.48
CA PHE A 137 -10.70 18.22 -4.12
C PHE A 137 -11.04 19.38 -3.16
N ALA A 138 -11.13 19.14 -1.86
CA ALA A 138 -11.64 20.12 -0.90
C ALA A 138 -10.76 20.35 0.32
N ASN A 139 -10.08 19.29 0.80
CA ASN A 139 -9.26 19.38 2.00
C ASN A 139 -7.81 19.75 1.64
N SER A 140 -7.11 20.35 2.59
CA SER A 140 -5.65 20.43 2.57
C SER A 140 -5.10 19.13 3.15
N GLU A 141 -4.50 18.28 2.31
CA GLU A 141 -3.95 16.99 2.68
C GLU A 141 -2.54 16.82 2.13
N ASN A 142 -1.83 15.83 2.66
CA ASN A 142 -0.53 15.41 2.15
C ASN A 142 -0.49 13.88 1.90
N VAL A 143 0.37 13.50 0.97
CA VAL A 143 0.74 12.11 0.66
C VAL A 143 2.26 12.04 0.56
N LEU A 144 2.82 10.99 1.12
CA LEU A 144 4.21 10.58 0.98
C LEU A 144 4.26 9.21 0.31
N VAL A 145 5.13 9.04 -0.67
CA VAL A 145 5.47 7.72 -1.22
C VAL A 145 6.95 7.50 -1.00
N ILE A 146 7.28 6.46 -0.25
CA ILE A 146 8.62 6.10 0.20
C ILE A 146 9.01 4.79 -0.50
N ARG A 147 10.16 4.77 -1.18
CA ARG A 147 10.72 3.58 -1.85
C ARG A 147 12.15 3.37 -1.41
N GLY A 148 12.60 2.10 -1.42
CA GLY A 148 13.98 1.76 -1.08
C GLY A 148 14.32 1.84 0.40
N GLU A 149 13.31 1.87 1.29
CA GLU A 149 13.45 1.88 2.75
C GLU A 149 12.83 0.61 3.37
N PRO A 150 13.46 -0.57 3.20
CA PRO A 150 12.86 -1.84 3.61
C PRO A 150 12.55 -1.92 5.10
N GLY A 151 13.33 -1.24 5.95
CA GLY A 151 13.08 -1.19 7.39
C GLY A 151 11.79 -0.45 7.76
N VAL A 152 11.45 0.62 7.02
CA VAL A 152 10.20 1.36 7.19
C VAL A 152 9.02 0.53 6.67
N VAL A 153 9.14 -0.01 5.47
CA VAL A 153 8.10 -0.85 4.83
C VAL A 153 7.76 -2.05 5.71
N ALA A 154 8.76 -2.75 6.26
CA ALA A 154 8.55 -3.90 7.13
C ALA A 154 7.77 -3.54 8.42
N GLN A 155 7.97 -2.36 8.99
CA GLN A 155 7.22 -1.90 10.16
C GLN A 155 5.74 -1.66 9.80
N TYR A 156 5.45 -1.06 8.64
CA TYR A 156 4.08 -0.86 8.17
C TYR A 156 3.41 -2.18 7.77
N GLN A 157 4.16 -3.13 7.20
CA GLN A 157 3.64 -4.47 6.91
C GLN A 157 3.24 -5.20 8.19
N ALA A 158 4.09 -5.20 9.22
CA ALA A 158 3.76 -5.79 10.52
C ALA A 158 2.53 -5.10 11.17
N HIS A 159 2.40 -3.77 10.98
CA HIS A 159 1.23 -3.03 11.43
C HIS A 159 -0.03 -3.47 10.68
N PHE A 160 0.01 -3.54 9.35
CA PHE A 160 -1.10 -4.05 8.53
C PHE A 160 -1.50 -5.46 8.95
N ASP A 161 -0.55 -6.39 9.06
CA ASP A 161 -0.82 -7.78 9.42
C ASP A 161 -1.51 -7.90 10.78
N SER A 162 -1.13 -7.04 11.74
CA SER A 162 -1.78 -7.00 13.06
C SER A 162 -3.25 -6.55 12.97
N ARG A 163 -3.60 -5.59 12.09
CA ARG A 163 -4.97 -5.12 11.86
C ARG A 163 -5.75 -6.14 11.04
N TRP A 164 -5.12 -6.72 10.04
CA TRP A 164 -5.70 -7.77 9.21
C TRP A 164 -6.17 -8.98 10.04
N ASN A 165 -5.35 -9.40 11.01
CA ASN A 165 -5.63 -10.58 11.83
C ASN A 165 -6.79 -10.39 12.83
N ILE A 166 -7.13 -9.16 13.22
CA ILE A 166 -8.22 -8.86 14.15
C ILE A 166 -9.49 -8.36 13.46
N ALA A 167 -9.38 -7.85 12.24
CA ALA A 167 -10.53 -7.37 11.48
C ALA A 167 -11.39 -8.54 10.96
N HIS A 168 -12.71 -8.29 10.79
CA HIS A 168 -13.69 -9.27 10.34
C HIS A 168 -13.94 -9.17 8.84
N GLN A 169 -14.15 -10.29 8.16
CA GLN A 169 -14.57 -10.27 6.75
C GLN A 169 -15.86 -9.46 6.58
N HIS A 170 -15.95 -8.79 5.44
CA HIS A 170 -17.19 -8.15 5.02
C HIS A 170 -18.10 -9.25 4.43
N ASP A 171 -19.23 -9.51 5.12
CA ASP A 171 -20.27 -10.47 4.69
C ASP A 171 -21.07 -9.90 3.51
#